data_8d831a81f149eca1a424159effaa99a7
#
_entry.id   8d831a81f149eca1a424159effaa99a7
#
_cell.length_a   1.000
_cell.length_b   1.000
_cell.length_c   1.000
_cell.angle_alpha   90.00
_cell.angle_beta   90.00
_cell.angle_gamma   90.00
#
_symmetry.space_group_name_H-M   'P 1'
#
loop_
_entity.id
_entity.type
_entity.pdbx_description
1 polymer ?
#
loop_
_entity_poly.entity_id
_entity_poly.type
_entity_poly.pdbx_seq_one_letter_code
_entity_poly.pdbx_strand_id
1 'polypeptide(L)'
;LLDVCKKLKDAGMTPISAGNYDMIMRYPAFKAFRLEGNDFIDNARMGKEKFNSETGIATAQYTQDIAQYFSEGWTSSDTTAQMDLFLNSGAAMLYTGTWDTPDLTDDEGNLKDDISMFKLPVDSEGTATGENDYYANCGIGTAILKDSMSDEMKDFISYVWDNFADTAMYEFNMLPSMMPSDSEKLPELTQQILSDLENCGTFAQCWDVRLDPSTNEVYRKELASLGMGESTPEEFCENMDKAVEQYASDYFDTEE
;
A
#
# COMPACT_ATOMS: atom_id res chain seq x y z
N LEU A 1 8.95 11.76 -8.02
CA LEU A 1 9.56 10.44 -7.77
C LEU A 1 10.31 9.93 -9.00
N LEU A 2 9.68 9.90 -10.20
CA LEU A 2 10.29 9.40 -11.44
C LEU A 2 11.64 10.07 -11.77
N ASP A 3 11.75 11.39 -11.57
CA ASP A 3 13.01 12.13 -11.80
C ASP A 3 14.14 11.67 -10.86
N VAL A 4 13.81 11.34 -9.61
CA VAL A 4 14.77 10.79 -8.65
C VAL A 4 15.19 9.40 -9.08
N CYS A 5 14.25 8.54 -9.43
CA CYS A 5 14.53 7.19 -9.94
C CYS A 5 15.44 7.25 -11.19
N LYS A 6 15.14 8.16 -12.11
CA LYS A 6 15.99 8.35 -13.30
C LYS A 6 17.42 8.73 -12.94
N LYS A 7 17.63 9.70 -12.03
CA LYS A 7 18.96 10.13 -11.60
C LYS A 7 19.74 9.00 -10.93
N LEU A 8 19.08 8.20 -10.09
CA LEU A 8 19.70 7.03 -9.44
C LEU A 8 20.13 6.00 -10.48
N LYS A 9 19.25 5.67 -11.44
CA LYS A 9 19.55 4.74 -12.52
C LYS A 9 20.70 5.23 -13.41
N ASP A 10 20.70 6.52 -13.76
CA ASP A 10 21.78 7.14 -14.54
C ASP A 10 23.12 7.11 -13.79
N ALA A 11 23.10 7.09 -12.46
CA ALA A 11 24.27 6.92 -11.59
C ALA A 11 24.67 5.43 -11.38
N GLY A 12 23.98 4.48 -12.01
CA GLY A 12 24.26 3.04 -11.90
C GLY A 12 23.71 2.38 -10.65
N MET A 13 22.77 3.02 -9.97
CA MET A 13 22.09 2.47 -8.78
C MET A 13 20.75 1.87 -9.16
N THR A 14 20.31 0.81 -8.48
CA THR A 14 18.94 0.33 -8.52
C THR A 14 18.04 1.30 -7.75
N PRO A 15 17.06 1.98 -8.36
CA PRO A 15 16.30 3.00 -7.66
C PRO A 15 15.37 2.44 -6.58
N ILE A 16 14.63 1.36 -6.89
CA ILE A 16 13.58 0.82 -6.01
C ILE A 16 13.78 -0.69 -5.86
N SER A 17 13.93 -1.14 -4.62
CA SER A 17 13.76 -2.54 -4.30
C SER A 17 12.28 -2.87 -4.40
N ALA A 18 11.92 -3.72 -5.35
CA ALA A 18 10.56 -4.15 -5.55
C ALA A 18 10.49 -5.66 -5.53
N GLY A 19 9.41 -6.15 -5.03
CA GLY A 19 9.09 -7.56 -5.00
C GLY A 19 7.63 -7.70 -4.69
N ASN A 20 7.09 -8.84 -5.04
CA ASN A 20 5.71 -9.20 -4.85
C ASN A 20 4.70 -8.19 -5.43
N TYR A 21 3.64 -8.67 -5.99
CA TYR A 21 2.58 -7.84 -6.59
C TYR A 21 1.92 -6.87 -5.60
N ASP A 22 1.97 -7.16 -4.30
CA ASP A 22 1.29 -6.37 -3.27
C ASP A 22 1.81 -4.93 -3.17
N MET A 23 3.10 -4.69 -3.46
CA MET A 23 3.65 -3.34 -3.40
C MET A 23 3.39 -2.55 -4.68
N ILE A 24 3.50 -3.18 -5.85
CA ILE A 24 3.18 -2.47 -7.11
C ILE A 24 1.73 -1.96 -7.14
N MET A 25 0.81 -2.66 -6.49
CA MET A 25 -0.61 -2.27 -6.39
C MET A 25 -0.84 -0.92 -5.70
N ARG A 26 0.11 -0.42 -4.93
CA ARG A 26 -0.01 0.86 -4.23
C ARG A 26 0.21 2.06 -5.15
N TYR A 27 1.08 1.92 -6.15
CA TYR A 27 1.39 3.03 -7.06
C TYR A 27 0.18 3.51 -7.88
N PRO A 28 -0.59 2.63 -8.57
CA PRO A 28 -1.79 3.07 -9.28
C PRO A 28 -2.84 3.65 -8.34
N ALA A 29 -3.10 2.99 -7.20
CA ALA A 29 -4.08 3.47 -6.25
C ALA A 29 -3.73 4.87 -5.73
N PHE A 30 -2.44 5.15 -5.46
CA PHE A 30 -1.99 6.47 -5.02
C PHE A 30 -2.05 7.53 -6.14
N LYS A 31 -1.70 7.17 -7.38
CA LYS A 31 -1.79 8.09 -8.52
C LYS A 31 -3.25 8.51 -8.77
N ALA A 32 -4.17 7.56 -8.82
CA ALA A 32 -5.60 7.86 -8.98
C ALA A 32 -6.14 8.72 -7.83
N PHE A 33 -5.74 8.41 -6.60
CA PHE A 33 -6.08 9.22 -5.42
C PHE A 33 -5.62 10.67 -5.53
N ARG A 34 -4.46 10.94 -6.12
CA ARG A 34 -3.98 12.30 -6.38
C ARG A 34 -4.75 13.00 -7.49
N LEU A 35 -5.21 12.27 -8.49
CA LEU A 35 -5.96 12.82 -9.62
C LEU A 35 -7.43 13.07 -9.28
N GLU A 36 -8.09 12.17 -8.55
CA GLU A 36 -9.55 12.17 -8.41
C GLU A 36 -10.05 11.82 -6.99
N GLY A 37 -9.14 11.54 -6.05
CA GLY A 37 -9.50 11.09 -4.72
C GLY A 37 -9.90 9.61 -4.68
N ASN A 38 -10.64 9.22 -3.63
CA ASN A 38 -11.14 7.85 -3.50
C ASN A 38 -12.38 7.58 -4.38
N ASP A 39 -13.03 8.63 -4.91
CA ASP A 39 -14.24 8.50 -5.71
C ASP A 39 -13.99 7.66 -6.97
N PHE A 40 -12.79 7.76 -7.56
CA PHE A 40 -12.43 6.94 -8.71
C PHE A 40 -12.60 5.44 -8.44
N ILE A 41 -11.93 4.91 -7.42
CA ILE A 41 -12.02 3.46 -7.15
C ILE A 41 -13.40 3.04 -6.65
N ASP A 42 -14.08 3.90 -5.89
CA ASP A 42 -15.43 3.60 -5.38
C ASP A 42 -16.46 3.54 -6.51
N ASN A 43 -16.33 4.38 -7.53
CA ASN A 43 -17.19 4.35 -8.72
C ASN A 43 -16.76 3.25 -9.70
N ALA A 44 -15.46 3.09 -9.95
CA ALA A 44 -14.96 2.11 -10.91
C ALA A 44 -15.30 0.67 -10.50
N ARG A 45 -15.12 0.30 -9.23
CA ARG A 45 -15.46 -1.04 -8.71
C ARG A 45 -16.94 -1.39 -8.82
N MET A 46 -17.81 -0.36 -8.86
CA MET A 46 -19.26 -0.50 -9.03
C MET A 46 -19.71 -0.43 -10.49
N GLY A 47 -18.77 -0.22 -11.42
CA GLY A 47 -19.09 -0.02 -12.84
C GLY A 47 -19.75 1.32 -13.17
N LYS A 48 -19.79 2.27 -12.20
CA LYS A 48 -20.34 3.62 -12.38
C LYS A 48 -19.37 4.52 -13.14
N GLU A 49 -18.11 4.18 -13.12
CA GLU A 49 -17.03 4.80 -13.87
C GLU A 49 -16.19 3.71 -14.54
N LYS A 50 -15.41 4.08 -15.56
CA LYS A 50 -14.54 3.15 -16.27
C LYS A 50 -13.10 3.32 -15.84
N PHE A 51 -12.38 2.18 -15.69
CA PHE A 51 -10.92 2.21 -15.64
C PHE A 51 -10.35 2.78 -16.93
N ASN A 52 -10.97 2.50 -18.08
CA ASN A 52 -10.61 3.10 -19.37
C ASN A 52 -11.15 4.54 -19.48
N SER A 53 -10.64 5.40 -18.60
CA SER A 53 -10.88 6.84 -18.50
C SER A 53 -9.55 7.60 -18.51
N GLU A 54 -9.58 8.92 -18.54
CA GLU A 54 -8.37 9.74 -18.47
C GLU A 54 -7.58 9.46 -17.18
N THR A 55 -8.25 9.41 -16.03
CA THR A 55 -7.63 9.09 -14.73
C THR A 55 -7.06 7.66 -14.70
N GLY A 56 -7.81 6.68 -15.19
CA GLY A 56 -7.35 5.30 -15.20
C GLY A 56 -6.13 5.08 -16.10
N ILE A 57 -6.16 5.62 -17.32
CA ILE A 57 -5.03 5.55 -18.27
C ILE A 57 -3.79 6.27 -17.71
N ALA A 58 -3.94 7.48 -17.16
CA ALA A 58 -2.82 8.20 -16.54
C ALA A 58 -2.24 7.44 -15.34
N THR A 59 -3.08 6.75 -14.59
CA THR A 59 -2.70 5.90 -13.46
C THR A 59 -1.92 4.65 -13.91
N ALA A 60 -2.40 3.98 -14.95
CA ALA A 60 -1.73 2.83 -15.54
C ALA A 60 -0.37 3.23 -16.18
N GLN A 61 -0.32 4.35 -16.88
CA GLN A 61 0.92 4.89 -17.45
C GLN A 61 1.96 5.18 -16.36
N TYR A 62 1.57 5.87 -15.28
CA TYR A 62 2.46 6.13 -14.17
C TYR A 62 3.02 4.83 -13.56
N THR A 63 2.18 3.79 -13.45
CA THR A 63 2.59 2.49 -12.92
C THR A 63 3.59 1.79 -13.83
N GLN A 64 3.36 1.83 -15.14
CA GLN A 64 4.31 1.30 -16.11
C GLN A 64 5.63 2.08 -16.09
N ASP A 65 5.58 3.40 -15.94
CA ASP A 65 6.76 4.26 -15.88
C ASP A 65 7.59 4.01 -14.62
N ILE A 66 6.98 3.83 -13.45
CA ILE A 66 7.71 3.57 -12.20
C ILE A 66 8.30 2.16 -12.18
N ALA A 67 7.63 1.17 -12.76
CA ALA A 67 8.10 -0.21 -12.80
C ALA A 67 9.44 -0.39 -13.55
N GLN A 68 9.79 0.52 -14.46
CA GLN A 68 11.09 0.54 -15.14
C GLN A 68 12.29 0.80 -14.21
N TYR A 69 12.03 1.22 -12.98
CA TYR A 69 13.01 1.54 -11.95
C TYR A 69 13.07 0.49 -10.83
N PHE A 70 12.30 -0.58 -10.97
CA PHE A 70 12.31 -1.70 -10.03
C PHE A 70 13.57 -2.55 -10.16
N SER A 71 13.93 -3.23 -9.09
CA SER A 71 15.02 -4.20 -9.07
C SER A 71 14.80 -5.33 -10.07
N GLU A 72 15.88 -5.87 -10.63
CA GLU A 72 15.80 -6.98 -11.57
C GLU A 72 15.10 -8.20 -10.92
N GLY A 73 14.22 -8.85 -11.65
CA GLY A 73 13.49 -10.02 -11.17
C GLY A 73 12.37 -9.73 -10.16
N TRP A 74 11.93 -8.48 -10.03
CA TRP A 74 10.91 -8.05 -9.07
C TRP A 74 9.63 -8.90 -9.12
N THR A 75 9.23 -9.41 -10.28
CA THR A 75 8.01 -10.22 -10.44
C THR A 75 8.05 -11.57 -9.72
N SER A 76 9.25 -12.05 -9.40
CA SER A 76 9.48 -13.32 -8.70
C SER A 76 10.16 -13.15 -7.33
N SER A 77 10.46 -11.91 -6.94
CA SER A 77 11.04 -11.59 -5.64
C SER A 77 9.96 -11.58 -4.56
N ASP A 78 10.23 -12.20 -3.42
CA ASP A 78 9.36 -12.11 -2.25
C ASP A 78 9.72 -10.91 -1.35
N THR A 79 8.93 -10.68 -0.32
CA THR A 79 9.12 -9.56 0.60
C THR A 79 10.44 -9.64 1.37
N THR A 80 10.93 -10.84 1.68
CA THR A 80 12.21 -11.03 2.36
C THR A 80 13.35 -10.64 1.46
N ALA A 81 13.39 -11.13 0.22
CA ALA A 81 14.42 -10.77 -0.76
C ALA A 81 14.40 -9.27 -1.09
N GLN A 82 13.23 -8.65 -1.13
CA GLN A 82 13.05 -7.21 -1.31
C GLN A 82 13.67 -6.42 -0.15
N MET A 83 13.38 -6.80 1.09
CA MET A 83 13.95 -6.18 2.30
C MET A 83 15.46 -6.37 2.35
N ASP A 84 15.95 -7.58 2.12
CA ASP A 84 17.37 -7.90 2.10
C ASP A 84 18.13 -7.07 1.06
N LEU A 85 17.58 -6.90 -0.14
CA LEU A 85 18.19 -6.08 -1.18
C LEU A 85 18.35 -4.62 -0.72
N PHE A 86 17.34 -4.06 -0.09
CA PHE A 86 17.37 -2.69 0.44
C PHE A 86 18.36 -2.56 1.61
N LEU A 87 18.27 -3.41 2.63
CA LEU A 87 19.13 -3.37 3.81
C LEU A 87 20.62 -3.59 3.49
N ASN A 88 20.93 -4.31 2.42
CA ASN A 88 22.30 -4.50 1.92
C ASN A 88 22.73 -3.42 0.91
N SER A 89 22.02 -2.29 0.84
CA SER A 89 22.33 -1.16 -0.06
C SER A 89 22.32 -1.55 -1.56
N GLY A 90 21.63 -2.62 -1.92
CA GLY A 90 21.44 -3.04 -3.32
C GLY A 90 20.41 -2.22 -4.08
N ALA A 91 19.57 -1.47 -3.36
CA ALA A 91 18.62 -0.50 -3.91
C ALA A 91 18.54 0.74 -3.03
N ALA A 92 18.25 1.90 -3.63
CA ALA A 92 18.22 3.18 -2.94
C ALA A 92 16.93 3.43 -2.15
N MET A 93 15.81 2.84 -2.55
CA MET A 93 14.51 3.03 -1.94
C MET A 93 13.77 1.72 -1.79
N LEU A 94 12.94 1.64 -0.76
CA LEU A 94 11.98 0.56 -0.52
C LEU A 94 10.61 1.18 -0.25
N TYR A 95 9.57 0.75 -0.95
CA TYR A 95 8.20 1.09 -0.62
C TYR A 95 7.62 -0.01 0.27
N THR A 96 7.28 0.36 1.50
CA THR A 96 6.73 -0.58 2.48
C THR A 96 5.78 0.15 3.46
N GLY A 97 5.39 -0.50 4.54
CA GLY A 97 4.51 0.04 5.57
C GLY A 97 5.02 -0.21 6.98
N THR A 98 4.23 0.21 7.97
CA THR A 98 4.59 0.15 9.38
C THR A 98 4.77 -1.27 9.94
N TRP A 99 4.38 -2.29 9.20
CA TRP A 99 4.66 -3.70 9.56
C TRP A 99 6.14 -4.09 9.43
N ASP A 100 6.93 -3.34 8.66
CA ASP A 100 8.36 -3.57 8.46
C ASP A 100 9.24 -2.66 9.34
N THR A 101 8.66 -1.83 10.21
CA THR A 101 9.44 -1.01 11.14
C THR A 101 10.40 -1.82 12.01
N PRO A 102 10.09 -3.06 12.47
CA PRO A 102 11.04 -3.87 13.22
C PRO A 102 12.35 -4.14 12.46
N ASP A 103 12.29 -4.32 11.15
CA ASP A 103 13.47 -4.59 10.33
C ASP A 103 14.27 -3.32 9.97
N LEU A 104 13.63 -2.16 10.03
CA LEU A 104 14.19 -0.87 9.64
C LEU A 104 14.73 -0.05 10.81
N THR A 105 14.45 -0.48 12.05
CA THR A 105 14.82 0.24 13.28
C THR A 105 15.91 -0.49 14.07
N ASP A 106 16.57 0.24 14.96
CA ASP A 106 17.46 -0.29 15.99
C ASP A 106 16.65 -0.79 17.22
N ASP A 107 17.35 -1.24 18.26
CA ASP A 107 16.74 -1.75 19.50
C ASP A 107 15.97 -0.66 20.28
N GLU A 108 16.28 0.61 20.05
CA GLU A 108 15.58 1.77 20.63
C GLU A 108 14.38 2.22 19.78
N GLY A 109 14.15 1.61 18.62
CA GLY A 109 13.06 1.92 17.69
C GLY A 109 13.31 3.14 16.81
N ASN A 110 14.55 3.62 16.70
CA ASN A 110 14.94 4.66 15.75
C ASN A 110 15.31 4.03 14.40
N LEU A 111 15.09 4.76 13.30
CA LEU A 111 15.59 4.31 12.00
C LEU A 111 17.11 4.11 12.06
N LYS A 112 17.60 3.04 11.45
CA LYS A 112 19.04 2.79 11.30
C LYS A 112 19.71 3.98 10.63
N ASP A 113 20.99 4.26 10.96
CA ASP A 113 21.72 5.49 10.62
C ASP A 113 21.71 5.89 9.13
N ASP A 114 21.60 4.93 8.23
CA ASP A 114 21.61 5.13 6.78
C ASP A 114 20.21 5.09 6.15
N ILE A 115 19.16 4.98 6.97
CA ILE A 115 17.76 4.92 6.53
C ILE A 115 17.03 6.19 6.92
N SER A 116 16.21 6.71 6.00
CA SER A 116 15.27 7.77 6.28
C SER A 116 13.92 7.50 5.61
N MET A 117 12.85 8.03 6.20
CA MET A 117 11.49 7.85 5.73
C MET A 117 11.00 9.10 5.00
N PHE A 118 10.24 8.89 3.93
CA PHE A 118 9.46 9.96 3.29
C PHE A 118 8.12 9.41 2.79
N LYS A 119 7.11 10.29 2.75
CA LYS A 119 5.81 9.96 2.14
C LYS A 119 5.91 10.02 0.61
N LEU A 120 5.13 9.20 -0.09
CA LEU A 120 5.02 9.34 -1.55
C LEU A 120 4.67 10.80 -1.90
N PRO A 121 5.48 11.47 -2.75
CA PRO A 121 5.31 12.89 -3.02
C PRO A 121 3.99 13.17 -3.74
N VAL A 122 3.46 14.36 -3.52
CA VAL A 122 2.33 14.87 -4.30
C VAL A 122 2.68 14.95 -5.78
N ASP A 123 1.67 14.67 -6.59
CA ASP A 123 1.76 14.86 -8.03
C ASP A 123 1.49 16.33 -8.37
N SER A 124 2.31 16.90 -9.23
CA SER A 124 2.08 18.27 -9.74
C SER A 124 0.85 18.35 -10.64
N GLU A 125 0.40 17.24 -11.18
CA GLU A 125 -0.77 17.16 -12.07
C GLU A 125 -2.06 16.84 -11.31
N GLY A 126 -1.97 16.23 -10.11
CA GLY A 126 -3.11 15.81 -9.30
C GLY A 126 -3.31 16.75 -8.10
N THR A 127 -4.46 17.40 -8.03
CA THR A 127 -4.82 18.36 -6.96
C THR A 127 -6.07 17.95 -6.18
N ALA A 128 -6.58 16.75 -6.38
CA ALA A 128 -7.78 16.27 -5.69
C ALA A 128 -7.55 16.05 -4.19
N THR A 129 -6.29 15.85 -3.78
CA THR A 129 -5.92 15.60 -2.38
C THR A 129 -4.75 16.46 -1.94
N GLY A 130 -4.62 16.69 -0.63
CA GLY A 130 -3.56 17.51 -0.03
C GLY A 130 -2.22 16.79 0.07
N GLU A 131 -1.15 17.56 0.33
CA GLU A 131 0.20 16.99 0.48
C GLU A 131 0.35 16.09 1.71
N ASN A 132 -0.49 16.29 2.73
CA ASN A 132 -0.49 15.47 3.94
C ASN A 132 -1.33 14.20 3.79
N ASP A 133 -2.14 14.10 2.71
CA ASP A 133 -2.97 12.94 2.47
C ASP A 133 -2.13 11.80 1.90
N TYR A 134 -2.25 10.61 2.48
CA TYR A 134 -1.47 9.45 2.08
C TYR A 134 -2.14 8.13 2.48
N TYR A 135 -1.46 7.01 2.30
CA TYR A 135 -2.01 5.71 2.65
C TYR A 135 -2.15 5.50 4.14
N ALA A 136 -3.34 5.04 4.56
CA ALA A 136 -3.51 4.27 5.79
C ALA A 136 -4.51 3.13 5.50
N ASN A 137 -4.19 1.95 5.98
CA ASN A 137 -5.00 0.77 5.80
C ASN A 137 -5.15 0.04 7.13
N CYS A 138 -6.38 -0.22 7.57
CA CYS A 138 -6.69 -1.14 8.67
C CYS A 138 -6.65 -2.57 8.12
N GLY A 139 -5.43 -3.08 7.87
CA GLY A 139 -5.20 -4.20 6.98
C GLY A 139 -5.85 -5.52 7.37
N ILE A 140 -5.94 -5.86 8.67
CA ILE A 140 -6.35 -7.20 9.11
C ILE A 140 -7.45 -7.10 10.18
N GLY A 141 -8.56 -7.78 9.91
CA GLY A 141 -9.64 -8.01 10.88
C GLY A 141 -9.55 -9.42 11.48
N THR A 142 -9.87 -9.55 12.75
CA THR A 142 -9.97 -10.86 13.41
C THR A 142 -11.43 -11.29 13.45
N ALA A 143 -11.71 -12.47 12.90
CA ALA A 143 -13.03 -13.10 12.96
C ALA A 143 -12.99 -14.37 13.81
N ILE A 144 -14.03 -14.61 14.59
CA ILE A 144 -14.17 -15.77 15.45
C ILE A 144 -15.42 -16.52 15.05
N LEU A 145 -15.31 -17.84 14.89
CA LEU A 145 -16.46 -18.68 14.60
C LEU A 145 -17.48 -18.62 15.76
N LYS A 146 -18.73 -18.37 15.43
CA LYS A 146 -19.83 -18.19 16.40
C LYS A 146 -19.91 -19.38 17.39
N ASP A 147 -19.74 -20.60 16.88
CA ASP A 147 -19.85 -21.81 17.69
C ASP A 147 -18.62 -22.04 18.60
N SER A 148 -17.51 -21.30 18.38
CA SER A 148 -16.32 -21.32 19.23
C SER A 148 -16.34 -20.24 20.32
N MET A 149 -17.38 -19.40 20.35
CA MET A 149 -17.49 -18.30 21.30
C MET A 149 -18.03 -18.81 22.64
N SER A 150 -17.12 -19.17 23.53
CA SER A 150 -17.41 -19.48 24.95
C SER A 150 -17.05 -18.27 25.83
N ASP A 151 -17.35 -18.35 27.13
CA ASP A 151 -16.95 -17.29 28.07
C ASP A 151 -15.44 -17.24 28.26
N GLU A 152 -14.78 -18.41 28.26
CA GLU A 152 -13.32 -18.51 28.28
C GLU A 152 -12.68 -17.87 27.03
N MET A 153 -13.32 -18.05 25.85
CA MET A 153 -12.86 -17.40 24.63
C MET A 153 -12.99 -15.88 24.70
N LYS A 154 -14.06 -15.36 25.26
CA LYS A 154 -14.25 -13.92 25.48
C LYS A 154 -13.17 -13.36 26.42
N ASP A 155 -12.90 -14.05 27.52
CA ASP A 155 -11.87 -13.67 28.48
C ASP A 155 -10.48 -13.66 27.83
N PHE A 156 -10.18 -14.68 27.01
CA PHE A 156 -8.93 -14.75 26.26
C PHE A 156 -8.80 -13.60 25.24
N ILE A 157 -9.87 -13.31 24.49
CA ILE A 157 -9.88 -12.20 23.52
C ILE A 157 -9.67 -10.87 24.24
N SER A 158 -10.37 -10.64 25.37
CA SER A 158 -10.18 -9.43 26.16
C SER A 158 -8.74 -9.28 26.63
N TYR A 159 -8.17 -10.35 27.18
CA TYR A 159 -6.78 -10.34 27.60
C TYR A 159 -5.80 -10.02 26.45
N VAL A 160 -6.00 -10.62 25.27
CA VAL A 160 -5.16 -10.34 24.11
C VAL A 160 -5.27 -8.86 23.70
N TRP A 161 -6.48 -8.32 23.56
CA TRP A 161 -6.66 -6.95 23.11
C TRP A 161 -6.25 -5.91 24.14
N ASP A 162 -6.40 -6.19 25.42
CA ASP A 162 -5.97 -5.29 26.52
C ASP A 162 -4.44 -5.13 26.57
N ASN A 163 -3.69 -6.10 26.03
CA ASN A 163 -2.22 -6.09 26.04
C ASN A 163 -1.60 -5.89 24.65
N PHE A 164 -2.37 -6.01 23.58
CA PHE A 164 -1.84 -6.10 22.21
C PHE A 164 -1.08 -4.84 21.79
N ALA A 165 -1.63 -3.65 22.05
CA ALA A 165 -1.01 -2.40 21.62
C ALA A 165 0.34 -2.17 22.30
N ASP A 166 0.39 -2.37 23.62
CA ASP A 166 1.62 -2.20 24.40
C ASP A 166 2.70 -3.18 23.96
N THR A 167 2.34 -4.47 23.81
CA THR A 167 3.27 -5.49 23.33
C THR A 167 3.76 -5.17 21.92
N ALA A 168 2.86 -4.85 20.99
CA ALA A 168 3.23 -4.56 19.61
C ALA A 168 4.18 -3.35 19.50
N MET A 169 3.88 -2.27 20.22
CA MET A 169 4.65 -1.03 20.12
C MET A 169 5.94 -1.04 20.93
N TYR A 170 5.90 -1.53 22.19
CA TYR A 170 7.07 -1.43 23.08
C TYR A 170 8.05 -2.59 22.94
N GLU A 171 7.58 -3.78 22.55
CA GLU A 171 8.45 -4.95 22.43
C GLU A 171 8.87 -5.26 20.98
N PHE A 172 8.04 -4.85 19.99
CA PHE A 172 8.27 -5.18 18.58
C PHE A 172 8.39 -3.96 17.65
N ASN A 173 8.30 -2.73 18.16
CA ASN A 173 8.31 -1.49 17.35
C ASN A 173 7.28 -1.51 16.20
N MET A 174 6.19 -2.25 16.37
CA MET A 174 5.13 -2.41 15.36
C MET A 174 3.95 -1.50 15.70
N LEU A 175 3.46 -0.74 14.74
CA LEU A 175 2.32 0.16 14.90
C LEU A 175 0.99 -0.58 14.62
N PRO A 176 0.22 -0.98 15.64
CA PRO A 176 -1.11 -1.57 15.47
C PRO A 176 -2.18 -0.48 15.27
N SER A 177 -3.43 -0.90 15.00
CA SER A 177 -4.59 0.00 14.90
C SER A 177 -5.13 0.47 16.27
N MET A 178 -4.38 0.27 17.35
CA MET A 178 -4.77 0.57 18.72
C MET A 178 -3.69 1.41 19.39
N MET A 179 -4.11 2.35 20.22
CA MET A 179 -3.18 3.20 20.99
C MET A 179 -2.61 2.45 22.20
N PRO A 180 -1.32 2.63 22.53
CA PRO A 180 -0.72 2.07 23.72
C PRO A 180 -1.18 2.79 24.98
N SER A 181 -0.91 2.20 26.14
CA SER A 181 -1.26 2.78 27.45
C SER A 181 -0.52 4.09 27.76
N ASP A 182 0.67 4.30 27.20
CA ASP A 182 1.53 5.47 27.42
C ASP A 182 2.24 5.87 26.11
N SER A 183 1.66 6.79 25.37
CA SER A 183 2.21 7.27 24.10
C SER A 183 3.52 8.08 24.23
N GLU A 184 3.85 8.58 25.43
CA GLU A 184 5.10 9.33 25.65
C GLU A 184 6.35 8.43 25.61
N LYS A 185 6.17 7.11 25.76
CA LYS A 185 7.25 6.11 25.68
C LYS A 185 7.54 5.60 24.27
N LEU A 186 6.78 6.04 23.30
CA LEU A 186 6.98 5.58 21.92
C LEU A 186 8.29 6.10 21.33
N PRO A 187 8.97 5.31 20.48
CA PRO A 187 10.10 5.78 19.69
C PRO A 187 9.76 7.02 18.85
N GLU A 188 10.76 7.85 18.56
CA GLU A 188 10.58 9.09 17.78
C GLU A 188 9.92 8.84 16.43
N LEU A 189 10.33 7.79 15.71
CA LEU A 189 9.72 7.37 14.44
C LEU A 189 8.23 7.12 14.59
N THR A 190 7.82 6.37 15.63
CA THR A 190 6.41 6.05 15.85
C THR A 190 5.60 7.30 16.20
N GLN A 191 6.16 8.21 17.02
CA GLN A 191 5.53 9.50 17.33
C GLN A 191 5.36 10.34 16.06
N GLN A 192 6.35 10.37 15.17
CA GLN A 192 6.26 11.07 13.88
C GLN A 192 5.15 10.48 13.01
N ILE A 193 5.08 9.16 12.87
CA ILE A 193 4.03 8.48 12.09
C ILE A 193 2.64 8.79 12.65
N LEU A 194 2.46 8.75 13.97
CA LEU A 194 1.18 9.11 14.60
C LEU A 194 0.80 10.57 14.34
N SER A 195 1.75 11.49 14.46
CA SER A 195 1.53 12.90 14.14
C SER A 195 1.17 13.10 12.66
N ASP A 196 1.79 12.38 11.75
CA ASP A 196 1.46 12.39 10.33
C ASP A 196 0.04 11.88 10.07
N LEU A 197 -0.37 10.81 10.77
CA LEU A 197 -1.73 10.28 10.70
C LEU A 197 -2.79 11.28 11.21
N GLU A 198 -2.51 11.96 12.31
CA GLU A 198 -3.39 13.00 12.86
C GLU A 198 -3.56 14.20 11.93
N ASN A 199 -2.53 14.53 11.15
CA ASN A 199 -2.54 15.64 10.19
C ASN A 199 -3.05 15.24 8.80
N CYS A 200 -3.36 13.97 8.57
CA CYS A 200 -3.91 13.49 7.31
C CYS A 200 -5.40 13.81 7.21
N GLY A 201 -5.80 14.50 6.17
CA GLY A 201 -7.21 14.86 5.94
C GLY A 201 -8.00 13.71 5.31
N THR A 202 -7.38 12.97 4.40
CA THR A 202 -8.00 11.85 3.68
C THR A 202 -6.96 10.76 3.41
N PHE A 203 -7.36 9.50 3.61
CA PHE A 203 -6.50 8.35 3.35
C PHE A 203 -6.79 7.73 1.98
N ALA A 204 -5.73 7.50 1.21
CA ALA A 204 -5.83 6.72 -0.01
C ALA A 204 -6.26 5.28 0.30
N GLN A 205 -7.24 4.79 -0.44
CA GLN A 205 -7.73 3.42 -0.30
C GLN A 205 -6.93 2.48 -1.20
N CYS A 206 -6.51 1.36 -0.62
CA CYS A 206 -5.85 0.30 -1.38
C CYS A 206 -6.88 -0.41 -2.27
N TRP A 207 -6.60 -0.52 -3.56
CA TRP A 207 -7.54 -1.11 -4.51
C TRP A 207 -7.81 -2.60 -4.23
N ASP A 208 -6.80 -3.33 -3.76
CA ASP A 208 -6.91 -4.75 -3.41
C ASP A 208 -7.92 -5.05 -2.29
N VAL A 209 -8.18 -4.07 -1.40
CA VAL A 209 -9.21 -4.19 -0.36
C VAL A 209 -10.56 -3.57 -0.75
N ARG A 210 -10.62 -2.89 -1.89
CA ARG A 210 -11.85 -2.26 -2.41
C ARG A 210 -12.50 -3.08 -3.51
N LEU A 211 -11.72 -3.73 -4.35
CA LEU A 211 -12.20 -4.61 -5.41
C LEU A 211 -12.77 -5.91 -4.81
N ASP A 212 -13.71 -6.51 -5.51
CA ASP A 212 -14.14 -7.87 -5.20
C ASP A 212 -12.99 -8.88 -5.44
N PRO A 213 -13.03 -10.07 -4.82
CA PRO A 213 -11.95 -11.04 -4.91
C PRO A 213 -11.61 -11.45 -6.36
N SER A 214 -12.60 -11.60 -7.23
CA SER A 214 -12.41 -12.05 -8.61
C SER A 214 -11.77 -10.95 -9.48
N THR A 215 -12.27 -9.72 -9.36
CA THR A 215 -11.67 -8.56 -10.02
C THR A 215 -10.26 -8.29 -9.50
N ASN A 216 -10.01 -8.52 -8.20
CA ASN A 216 -8.67 -8.35 -7.63
C ASN A 216 -7.65 -9.36 -8.17
N GLU A 217 -8.05 -10.60 -8.44
CA GLU A 217 -7.17 -11.58 -9.11
C GLU A 217 -6.81 -11.14 -10.55
N VAL A 218 -7.76 -10.58 -11.29
CA VAL A 218 -7.48 -9.99 -12.61
C VAL A 218 -6.54 -8.80 -12.46
N TYR A 219 -6.81 -7.90 -11.51
CA TYR A 219 -5.97 -6.73 -11.23
C TYR A 219 -4.51 -7.12 -10.99
N ARG A 220 -4.24 -8.10 -10.15
CA ARG A 220 -2.89 -8.58 -9.85
C ARG A 220 -2.16 -9.05 -11.11
N LYS A 221 -2.84 -9.83 -11.95
CA LYS A 221 -2.28 -10.37 -13.18
C LYS A 221 -1.99 -9.28 -14.21
N GLU A 222 -2.98 -8.42 -14.46
CA GLU A 222 -2.86 -7.34 -15.44
C GLU A 222 -1.79 -6.33 -15.02
N LEU A 223 -1.68 -6.06 -13.72
CA LEU A 223 -0.68 -5.16 -13.17
C LEU A 223 0.75 -5.68 -13.37
N ALA A 224 0.94 -6.99 -13.27
CA ALA A 224 2.23 -7.61 -13.58
C ALA A 224 2.60 -7.46 -15.06
N SER A 225 1.67 -7.77 -15.96
CA SER A 225 1.84 -7.57 -17.41
C SER A 225 2.15 -6.11 -17.75
N LEU A 226 1.43 -5.17 -17.14
CA LEU A 226 1.65 -3.74 -17.32
C LEU A 226 3.06 -3.32 -16.87
N GLY A 227 3.46 -3.73 -15.67
CA GLY A 227 4.78 -3.40 -15.11
C GLY A 227 5.94 -4.00 -15.90
N MET A 228 5.75 -5.16 -16.52
CA MET A 228 6.72 -5.79 -17.42
C MET A 228 6.72 -5.18 -18.84
N GLY A 229 5.76 -4.31 -19.17
CA GLY A 229 5.59 -3.75 -20.50
C GLY A 229 5.02 -4.73 -21.51
N GLU A 230 4.33 -5.78 -21.06
CA GLU A 230 3.67 -6.79 -21.91
C GLU A 230 2.25 -6.37 -22.30
N SER A 231 1.69 -5.36 -21.65
CA SER A 231 0.42 -4.72 -22.00
C SER A 231 0.55 -3.19 -21.98
N THR A 232 -0.35 -2.52 -22.70
CA THR A 232 -0.44 -1.06 -22.69
C THR A 232 -1.34 -0.57 -21.53
N PRO A 233 -1.24 0.71 -21.13
CA PRO A 233 -2.17 1.30 -20.17
C PRO A 233 -3.64 1.14 -20.57
N GLU A 234 -3.97 1.29 -21.84
CA GLU A 234 -5.32 1.12 -22.37
C GLU A 234 -5.80 -0.34 -22.26
N GLU A 235 -4.95 -1.30 -22.62
CA GLU A 235 -5.27 -2.74 -22.51
C GLU A 235 -5.50 -3.14 -21.06
N PHE A 236 -4.66 -2.65 -20.14
CA PHE A 236 -4.86 -2.83 -18.71
C PHE A 236 -6.23 -2.32 -18.27
N CYS A 237 -6.55 -1.06 -18.59
CA CYS A 237 -7.82 -0.43 -18.22
C CYS A 237 -9.04 -1.15 -18.83
N GLU A 238 -8.97 -1.55 -20.10
CA GLU A 238 -10.03 -2.34 -20.74
C GLU A 238 -10.25 -3.71 -20.08
N ASN A 239 -9.17 -4.38 -19.65
CA ASN A 239 -9.27 -5.67 -18.99
C ASN A 239 -9.84 -5.52 -17.58
N MET A 240 -9.52 -4.43 -16.87
CA MET A 240 -10.14 -4.10 -15.60
C MET A 240 -11.65 -3.82 -15.76
N ASP A 241 -12.05 -3.05 -16.75
CA ASP A 241 -13.46 -2.79 -17.03
C ASP A 241 -14.25 -4.09 -17.30
N LYS A 242 -13.67 -5.01 -18.09
CA LYS A 242 -14.28 -6.33 -18.35
C LYS A 242 -14.42 -7.16 -17.07
N ALA A 243 -13.41 -7.10 -16.17
CA ALA A 243 -13.46 -7.83 -14.91
C ALA A 243 -14.57 -7.29 -14.01
N VAL A 244 -14.68 -5.96 -13.87
CA VAL A 244 -15.76 -5.33 -13.10
C VAL A 244 -17.13 -5.68 -13.70
N GLU A 245 -17.31 -5.57 -15.02
CA GLU A 245 -18.57 -5.93 -15.69
C GLU A 245 -18.97 -7.38 -15.45
N GLN A 246 -17.97 -8.28 -15.35
CA GLN A 246 -18.21 -9.71 -15.15
C GLN A 246 -18.51 -10.09 -13.71
N TYR A 247 -17.86 -9.45 -12.73
CA TYR A 247 -17.83 -9.97 -11.36
C TYR A 247 -18.45 -9.04 -10.31
N ALA A 248 -18.49 -7.72 -10.53
CA ALA A 248 -18.86 -6.77 -9.49
C ALA A 248 -20.27 -6.99 -8.92
N SER A 249 -21.25 -7.34 -9.77
CA SER A 249 -22.64 -7.58 -9.36
C SER A 249 -22.83 -8.79 -8.43
N ASP A 250 -21.85 -9.71 -8.38
CA ASP A 250 -21.90 -10.84 -7.46
C ASP A 250 -21.55 -10.45 -6.02
N TYR A 251 -20.93 -9.28 -5.82
CA TYR A 251 -20.40 -8.82 -4.54
C TYR A 251 -20.94 -7.45 -4.10
N PHE A 252 -21.34 -6.62 -5.04
CA PHE A 252 -21.82 -5.26 -4.80
C PHE A 252 -23.22 -5.08 -5.40
N ASP A 253 -24.02 -4.23 -4.77
CA ASP A 253 -25.26 -3.76 -5.35
C ASP A 253 -24.93 -2.67 -6.39
N THR A 254 -24.93 -3.06 -7.66
CA THR A 254 -24.56 -2.18 -8.79
C THR A 254 -25.76 -1.48 -9.44
N GLU A 255 -26.97 -1.70 -8.89
CA GLU A 255 -28.22 -1.15 -9.46
C GLU A 255 -28.61 0.23 -8.87
N GLU A 256 -27.88 0.79 -7.90
CA GLU A 256 -28.16 2.12 -7.31
C GLU A 256 -27.39 3.27 -7.98
#